data_57e670dfbe8197ad1f1634f6fb6daddf
#
_entry.id   57e670dfbe8197ad1f1634f6fb6daddf
#
_cell.length_a   1.000
_cell.length_b   1.000
_cell.length_c   1.000
_cell.angle_alpha   90.00
_cell.angle_beta   90.00
_cell.angle_gamma   90.00
#
_symmetry.space_group_name_H-M   'P 1'
#
loop_
_entity.id
_entity.type
_entity.pdbx_description
1 polymer ?
#
loop_
_entity_poly.entity_id
_entity_poly.type
_entity_poly.pdbx_seq_one_letter_code
_entity_poly.pdbx_strand_id
1 'polypeptide(L)'
;MRIGRLRRSMASVGIHTGGAPPRTPYTCCPKFRLKLGDPLLLEDMLVKYPTLKVYVMHAGGFFPQNALMLMTMYPHIYVDIGTLSWTPIAGDLLEPFLREVKRRRMLDRVMFGSDQMSWPEAIALAIDRVNRLEFLTGEEKQDIFYDNAAKFLGLTAEEIARHHR
;
A
#
# COMPACT_ATOMS: atom_id res chain seq x y z
N MET A 1 17.29 27.76 28.63
CA MET A 1 15.93 27.33 28.28
C MET A 1 15.99 26.75 26.87
N ARG A 2 16.06 25.40 26.70
CA ARG A 2 16.11 24.73 25.39
C ARG A 2 14.69 24.65 24.89
N ILE A 3 14.38 25.41 23.85
CA ILE A 3 13.13 25.28 23.10
C ILE A 3 13.21 23.93 22.33
N GLY A 4 12.48 22.93 22.81
CA GLY A 4 12.33 21.67 22.12
C GLY A 4 11.77 21.94 20.73
N ARG A 5 12.52 21.58 19.68
CA ARG A 5 12.00 21.53 18.32
C ARG A 5 10.81 20.57 18.34
N LEU A 6 9.61 21.11 18.29
CA LEU A 6 8.43 20.36 17.91
C LEU A 6 8.76 19.69 16.55
N ARG A 7 8.95 18.37 16.55
CA ARG A 7 8.97 17.61 15.32
C ARG A 7 7.64 17.93 14.63
N ARG A 8 7.69 18.63 13.50
CA ARG A 8 6.57 18.66 12.58
C ARG A 8 6.33 17.20 12.19
N SER A 9 5.34 16.58 12.76
CA SER A 9 4.81 15.31 12.30
C SER A 9 4.44 15.55 10.84
N MET A 10 5.21 14.98 9.94
CA MET A 10 4.82 14.99 8.52
C MET A 10 3.56 14.14 8.46
N ALA A 11 2.43 14.78 8.20
CA ALA A 11 1.17 14.08 8.06
C ALA A 11 1.31 13.00 6.97
N SER A 12 0.91 11.80 7.30
CA SER A 12 0.79 10.69 6.35
C SER A 12 -0.67 10.32 6.17
N VAL A 13 -1.07 10.02 4.96
CA VAL A 13 -2.47 9.74 4.61
C VAL A 13 -2.56 8.42 3.87
N GLY A 14 -3.48 7.57 4.29
CA GLY A 14 -3.89 6.38 3.53
C GLY A 14 -5.16 6.66 2.76
N ILE A 15 -5.18 6.37 1.48
CA ILE A 15 -6.34 6.55 0.62
C ILE A 15 -6.79 5.21 0.06
N HIS A 16 -8.04 4.85 0.33
CA HIS A 16 -8.66 3.69 -0.28
C HIS A 16 -8.79 3.89 -1.79
N THR A 17 -8.33 2.91 -2.56
CA THR A 17 -8.41 2.90 -4.02
C THR A 17 -8.89 1.55 -4.54
N GLY A 18 -9.12 1.45 -5.84
CA GLY A 18 -9.59 0.24 -6.47
C GLY A 18 -11.11 0.12 -6.49
N GLY A 19 -11.61 -1.03 -6.16
CA GLY A 19 -13.02 -1.35 -6.35
C GLY A 19 -13.71 -1.82 -5.09
N ALA A 20 -14.80 -2.52 -5.31
CA ALA A 20 -15.63 -3.18 -4.31
C ALA A 20 -16.04 -4.54 -4.85
N PRO A 21 -16.66 -5.41 -4.05
CA PRO A 21 -17.17 -6.68 -4.51
C PRO A 21 -18.06 -6.56 -5.76
N PRO A 22 -18.09 -7.57 -6.63
CA PRO A 22 -18.92 -7.55 -7.83
C PRO A 22 -20.38 -7.21 -7.52
N ARG A 23 -21.03 -6.47 -8.42
CA ARG A 23 -22.44 -6.04 -8.29
C ARG A 23 -22.72 -5.04 -7.17
N THR A 24 -21.73 -4.53 -6.43
CA THR A 24 -21.92 -3.53 -5.37
C THR A 24 -22.90 -2.40 -5.72
N PRO A 25 -22.85 -1.76 -6.92
CA PRO A 25 -23.82 -0.70 -7.27
C PRO A 25 -25.28 -1.17 -7.32
N TYR A 26 -25.50 -2.46 -7.53
CA TYR A 26 -26.83 -3.03 -7.72
C TYR A 26 -27.36 -3.75 -6.46
N THR A 27 -26.47 -4.06 -5.50
CA THR A 27 -26.82 -4.84 -4.31
C THR A 27 -26.98 -3.99 -3.05
N CYS A 28 -26.06 -3.06 -2.80
CA CYS A 28 -26.05 -2.29 -1.56
C CYS A 28 -25.84 -0.78 -1.75
N CYS A 29 -25.07 -0.41 -2.74
CA CYS A 29 -24.45 0.91 -2.74
C CYS A 29 -24.63 1.63 -4.11
N PRO A 30 -25.85 2.11 -4.43
CA PRO A 30 -26.19 2.63 -5.77
C PRO A 30 -25.36 3.88 -6.19
N LYS A 31 -24.74 4.55 -5.22
CA LYS A 31 -23.84 5.69 -5.48
C LYS A 31 -22.41 5.28 -5.75
N PHE A 32 -22.04 4.01 -5.56
CA PHE A 32 -20.69 3.53 -5.84
C PHE A 32 -20.34 3.73 -7.32
N ARG A 33 -19.15 4.21 -7.58
CA ARG A 33 -18.58 4.37 -8.94
C ARG A 33 -17.13 3.93 -8.94
N LEU A 34 -16.83 2.88 -9.70
CA LEU A 34 -15.49 2.29 -9.80
C LEU A 34 -14.42 3.35 -10.16
N LYS A 35 -14.74 4.28 -11.05
CA LYS A 35 -13.81 5.35 -11.46
C LYS A 35 -13.33 6.24 -10.32
N LEU A 36 -14.07 6.33 -9.20
CA LEU A 36 -13.67 7.10 -8.04
C LEU A 36 -12.61 6.41 -7.19
N GLY A 37 -12.33 5.15 -7.47
CA GLY A 37 -11.21 4.41 -6.88
C GLY A 37 -9.92 4.49 -7.71
N ASP A 38 -9.90 5.24 -8.80
CA ASP A 38 -8.69 5.42 -9.60
C ASP A 38 -7.68 6.29 -8.85
N PRO A 39 -6.46 5.77 -8.55
CA PRO A 39 -5.45 6.54 -7.83
C PRO A 39 -4.98 7.81 -8.56
N LEU A 40 -5.13 7.93 -9.88
CA LEU A 40 -4.79 9.16 -10.60
C LEU A 40 -5.63 10.36 -10.18
N LEU A 41 -6.79 10.16 -9.56
CA LEU A 41 -7.57 11.26 -8.98
C LEU A 41 -6.85 11.99 -7.84
N LEU A 42 -5.75 11.44 -7.33
CA LEU A 42 -4.92 12.08 -6.31
C LEU A 42 -3.91 13.09 -6.87
N GLU A 43 -3.72 13.15 -8.20
CA GLU A 43 -2.61 13.87 -8.81
C GLU A 43 -2.63 15.37 -8.46
N ASP A 44 -3.77 16.05 -8.55
CA ASP A 44 -3.88 17.48 -8.20
C ASP A 44 -3.46 17.75 -6.75
N MET A 45 -3.82 16.85 -5.84
CA MET A 45 -3.42 16.94 -4.44
C MET A 45 -1.91 16.74 -4.27
N LEU A 46 -1.33 15.78 -4.98
CA LEU A 46 0.11 15.48 -4.90
C LEU A 46 0.95 16.65 -5.42
N VAL A 47 0.52 17.28 -6.52
CA VAL A 47 1.16 18.49 -7.05
C VAL A 47 1.07 19.65 -6.05
N LYS A 48 -0.09 19.82 -5.42
CA LYS A 48 -0.32 20.90 -4.46
C LYS A 48 0.46 20.71 -3.15
N TYR A 49 0.68 19.47 -2.72
CA TYR A 49 1.33 19.12 -1.46
C TYR A 49 2.53 18.17 -1.67
N PRO A 50 3.64 18.65 -2.22
CA PRO A 50 4.75 17.81 -2.68
C PRO A 50 5.53 17.10 -1.57
N THR A 51 5.25 17.41 -0.30
CA THR A 51 5.88 16.75 0.87
C THR A 51 4.92 15.82 1.62
N LEU A 52 3.66 15.74 1.19
CA LEU A 52 2.66 14.89 1.83
C LEU A 52 2.96 13.42 1.50
N LYS A 53 3.23 12.62 2.52
CA LYS A 53 3.35 11.17 2.36
C LYS A 53 1.97 10.55 2.20
N VAL A 54 1.75 9.86 1.09
CA VAL A 54 0.50 9.16 0.82
C VAL A 54 0.77 7.69 0.55
N TYR A 55 -0.04 6.81 1.11
CA TYR A 55 -0.08 5.44 0.62
C TYR A 55 -1.44 5.14 -0.03
N VAL A 56 -1.35 4.53 -1.17
CA VAL A 56 -2.47 4.10 -2.02
C VAL A 56 -2.81 2.68 -1.61
N MET A 57 -3.96 2.48 -1.00
CA MET A 57 -4.39 1.16 -0.55
C MET A 57 -4.63 0.23 -1.72
N HIS A 58 -4.33 -1.06 -1.51
CA HIS A 58 -4.55 -2.16 -2.47
C HIS A 58 -3.77 -2.01 -3.78
N ALA A 59 -2.63 -1.28 -3.76
CA ALA A 59 -1.84 -1.00 -4.97
C ALA A 59 -2.71 -0.51 -6.15
N GLY A 60 -3.74 0.28 -5.85
CA GLY A 60 -4.70 0.75 -6.86
C GLY A 60 -5.85 -0.23 -7.17
N GLY A 61 -5.84 -1.44 -6.61
CA GLY A 61 -6.87 -2.45 -6.84
C GLY A 61 -7.01 -2.79 -8.32
N PHE A 62 -8.13 -2.43 -8.95
CA PHE A 62 -8.35 -2.63 -10.39
C PHE A 62 -7.56 -1.67 -11.30
N PHE A 63 -6.80 -0.73 -10.72
CA PHE A 63 -5.99 0.26 -11.44
C PHE A 63 -4.49 0.16 -11.10
N PRO A 64 -3.87 -1.03 -11.11
CA PRO A 64 -2.49 -1.20 -10.65
C PRO A 64 -1.49 -0.43 -11.51
N GLN A 65 -1.78 -0.25 -12.80
CA GLN A 65 -0.93 0.53 -13.69
C GLN A 65 -0.93 2.02 -13.32
N ASN A 66 -2.07 2.57 -12.93
CA ASN A 66 -2.19 3.95 -12.50
C ASN A 66 -1.46 4.19 -11.16
N ALA A 67 -1.56 3.25 -10.22
CA ALA A 67 -0.77 3.29 -8.98
C ALA A 67 0.74 3.25 -9.29
N LEU A 68 1.17 2.39 -10.20
CA LEU A 68 2.56 2.28 -10.63
C LEU A 68 3.07 3.58 -11.28
N MET A 69 2.23 4.24 -12.09
CA MET A 69 2.56 5.53 -12.69
C MET A 69 2.73 6.62 -11.63
N LEU A 70 1.83 6.69 -10.64
CA LEU A 70 1.97 7.61 -9.51
C LEU A 70 3.25 7.36 -8.72
N MET A 71 3.55 6.10 -8.40
CA MET A 71 4.82 5.74 -7.73
C MET A 71 6.04 6.18 -8.54
N THR A 72 5.96 6.11 -9.87
CA THR A 72 7.05 6.51 -10.75
C THR A 72 7.26 8.02 -10.76
N MET A 73 6.18 8.79 -10.78
CA MET A 73 6.22 10.26 -10.87
C MET A 73 6.40 10.94 -9.52
N TYR A 74 5.88 10.34 -8.44
CA TYR A 74 5.84 10.94 -7.11
C TYR A 74 6.59 10.07 -6.09
N PRO A 75 7.83 10.43 -5.69
CA PRO A 75 8.69 9.58 -4.85
C PRO A 75 8.18 9.39 -3.41
N HIS A 76 7.19 10.16 -2.98
CA HIS A 76 6.57 10.09 -1.65
C HIS A 76 5.28 9.25 -1.62
N ILE A 77 4.95 8.58 -2.75
CA ILE A 77 3.83 7.65 -2.84
C ILE A 77 4.29 6.25 -2.45
N TYR A 78 3.56 5.66 -1.53
CA TYR A 78 3.64 4.28 -1.09
C TYR A 78 2.38 3.52 -1.51
N VAL A 79 2.43 2.22 -1.50
CA VAL A 79 1.26 1.35 -1.72
C VAL A 79 1.23 0.25 -0.67
N ASP A 80 0.06 -0.26 -0.33
CA ASP A 80 -0.06 -1.57 0.31
C ASP A 80 -0.60 -2.62 -0.68
N ILE A 81 -0.39 -3.88 -0.34
CA ILE A 81 -0.83 -5.03 -1.15
C ILE A 81 -2.04 -5.74 -0.54
N GLY A 82 -2.77 -5.06 0.33
CA GLY A 82 -4.04 -5.57 0.87
C GLY A 82 -4.97 -6.02 -0.25
N THR A 83 -5.87 -6.92 0.02
CA THR A 83 -6.72 -7.63 -0.94
C THR A 83 -5.97 -8.40 -2.03
N LEU A 84 -4.99 -7.81 -2.72
CA LEU A 84 -4.24 -8.47 -3.79
C LEU A 84 -3.53 -9.74 -3.31
N SER A 85 -3.12 -9.77 -2.05
CA SER A 85 -2.35 -10.86 -1.47
C SER A 85 -3.17 -12.10 -1.13
N TRP A 86 -4.51 -12.02 -1.06
CA TRP A 86 -5.34 -13.16 -0.65
C TRP A 86 -6.60 -13.39 -1.49
N THR A 87 -7.09 -12.40 -2.22
CA THR A 87 -8.33 -12.57 -2.99
C THR A 87 -8.08 -12.71 -4.49
N PRO A 88 -8.77 -13.65 -5.16
CA PRO A 88 -8.73 -13.78 -6.62
C PRO A 88 -9.71 -12.83 -7.34
N ILE A 89 -10.45 -11.96 -6.65
CA ILE A 89 -11.48 -11.10 -7.28
C ILE A 89 -10.91 -10.23 -8.39
N ALA A 90 -9.69 -9.76 -8.20
CA ALA A 90 -8.98 -8.96 -9.20
C ALA A 90 -8.09 -9.81 -10.13
N GLY A 91 -8.23 -11.14 -10.10
CA GLY A 91 -7.30 -12.04 -10.76
C GLY A 91 -5.94 -12.08 -10.06
N ASP A 92 -4.94 -12.59 -10.74
CA ASP A 92 -3.58 -12.59 -10.21
C ASP A 92 -2.86 -11.28 -10.54
N LEU A 93 -3.16 -10.22 -9.80
CA LEU A 93 -2.52 -8.91 -9.96
C LEU A 93 -1.29 -8.73 -9.06
N LEU A 94 -1.14 -9.52 -8.00
CA LEU A 94 -0.06 -9.34 -7.02
C LEU A 94 1.32 -9.52 -7.65
N GLU A 95 1.55 -10.68 -8.23
CA GLU A 95 2.87 -11.02 -8.77
C GLU A 95 3.28 -10.13 -9.95
N PRO A 96 2.45 -9.90 -10.98
CA PRO A 96 2.78 -8.97 -12.05
C PRO A 96 3.09 -7.56 -11.56
N PHE A 97 2.32 -7.06 -10.60
CA PHE A 97 2.55 -5.74 -10.01
C PHE A 97 3.91 -5.69 -9.30
N LEU A 98 4.20 -6.62 -8.40
CA LEU A 98 5.45 -6.65 -7.64
C LEU A 98 6.68 -6.84 -8.52
N ARG A 99 6.59 -7.65 -9.59
CA ARG A 99 7.66 -7.78 -10.58
C ARG A 99 7.97 -6.46 -11.25
N GLU A 100 6.95 -5.72 -11.64
CA GLU A 100 7.13 -4.42 -12.29
C GLU A 100 7.68 -3.36 -11.31
N VAL A 101 7.20 -3.33 -10.07
CA VAL A 101 7.73 -2.47 -9.00
C VAL A 101 9.21 -2.78 -8.73
N LYS A 102 9.57 -4.08 -8.64
CA LYS A 102 10.98 -4.50 -8.46
C LYS A 102 11.85 -4.07 -9.63
N ARG A 103 11.38 -4.28 -10.87
CA ARG A 103 12.09 -3.86 -12.09
C ARG A 103 12.40 -2.36 -12.08
N ARG A 104 11.49 -1.56 -11.53
CA ARG A 104 11.64 -0.10 -11.38
C ARG A 104 12.37 0.33 -10.11
N ARG A 105 12.87 -0.61 -9.29
CA ARG A 105 13.56 -0.34 -8.03
C ARG A 105 12.74 0.49 -7.02
N MET A 106 11.46 0.14 -6.86
CA MET A 106 10.52 0.85 -6.00
C MET A 106 9.94 -0.04 -4.88
N LEU A 107 10.54 -1.22 -4.62
CA LEU A 107 10.07 -2.13 -3.56
C LEU A 107 10.11 -1.50 -2.17
N ASP A 108 11.00 -0.53 -1.95
CA ASP A 108 11.13 0.25 -0.70
C ASP A 108 9.90 1.10 -0.36
N ARG A 109 8.90 1.10 -1.23
CA ARG A 109 7.63 1.82 -1.05
C ARG A 109 6.39 0.92 -1.13
N VAL A 110 6.59 -0.39 -1.03
CA VAL A 110 5.50 -1.37 -0.95
C VAL A 110 5.39 -1.86 0.48
N MET A 111 4.18 -1.83 1.03
CA MET A 111 3.89 -2.29 2.39
C MET A 111 2.95 -3.48 2.37
N PHE A 112 3.09 -4.38 3.33
CA PHE A 112 2.11 -5.42 3.57
C PHE A 112 0.84 -4.81 4.17
N GLY A 113 -0.32 -5.24 3.66
CA GLY A 113 -1.62 -5.01 4.24
C GLY A 113 -2.47 -6.26 4.07
N SER A 114 -3.27 -6.61 5.05
CA SER A 114 -4.17 -7.76 4.95
C SER A 114 -5.57 -7.38 4.49
N ASP A 115 -6.03 -6.18 4.81
CA ASP A 115 -7.41 -5.74 4.59
C ASP A 115 -8.45 -6.71 5.18
N GLN A 116 -8.12 -7.34 6.33
CA GLN A 116 -8.97 -8.35 6.93
C GLN A 116 -9.72 -7.83 8.15
N MET A 117 -11.00 -7.64 7.95
CA MET A 117 -11.95 -7.30 9.03
C MET A 117 -12.90 -8.44 9.34
N SER A 118 -13.10 -9.38 8.41
CA SER A 118 -14.13 -10.41 8.51
C SER A 118 -13.58 -11.85 8.51
N TRP A 119 -12.40 -12.08 7.91
CA TRP A 119 -11.78 -13.40 7.78
C TRP A 119 -10.32 -13.38 8.23
N PRO A 120 -10.05 -13.47 9.54
CA PRO A 120 -8.69 -13.41 10.07
C PRO A 120 -7.75 -14.46 9.45
N GLU A 121 -8.29 -15.61 9.04
CA GLU A 121 -7.53 -16.69 8.39
C GLU A 121 -6.90 -16.27 7.07
N ALA A 122 -7.48 -15.30 6.38
CA ALA A 122 -6.93 -14.78 5.15
C ALA A 122 -5.62 -13.99 5.36
N ILE A 123 -5.32 -13.58 6.59
CA ILE A 123 -4.01 -12.98 6.94
C ILE A 123 -2.89 -14.00 6.70
N ALA A 124 -3.09 -15.22 7.18
CA ALA A 124 -2.11 -16.31 6.98
C ALA A 124 -1.95 -16.64 5.49
N LEU A 125 -3.04 -16.65 4.72
CA LEU A 125 -2.99 -16.86 3.28
C LEU A 125 -2.21 -15.75 2.56
N ALA A 126 -2.43 -14.49 2.96
CA ALA A 126 -1.71 -13.34 2.40
C ALA A 126 -0.20 -13.43 2.67
N ILE A 127 0.19 -13.77 3.90
CA ILE A 127 1.58 -13.94 4.28
C ILE A 127 2.23 -15.08 3.50
N ASP A 128 1.58 -16.24 3.44
CA ASP A 128 2.07 -17.41 2.71
C ASP A 128 2.27 -17.10 1.22
N ARG A 129 1.32 -16.40 0.61
CA ARG A 129 1.42 -16.02 -0.80
C ARG A 129 2.63 -15.12 -1.08
N VAL A 130 2.88 -14.12 -0.24
CA VAL A 130 4.08 -13.26 -0.39
C VAL A 130 5.35 -14.08 -0.18
N ASN A 131 5.35 -15.00 0.79
CA ASN A 131 6.49 -15.86 1.06
C ASN A 131 6.84 -16.81 -0.09
N ARG A 132 5.85 -17.23 -0.88
CA ARG A 132 6.05 -18.09 -2.06
C ARG A 132 6.55 -17.35 -3.30
N LEU A 133 6.65 -16.03 -3.28
CA LEU A 133 7.20 -15.28 -4.41
C LEU A 133 8.72 -15.44 -4.46
N GLU A 134 9.19 -16.40 -5.26
CA GLU A 134 10.61 -16.77 -5.36
C GLU A 134 11.48 -15.68 -5.96
N PHE A 135 10.92 -14.75 -6.73
CA PHE A 135 11.68 -13.63 -7.30
C PHE A 135 12.03 -12.55 -6.27
N LEU A 136 11.44 -12.58 -5.07
CA LEU A 136 11.77 -11.69 -3.96
C LEU A 136 12.77 -12.38 -3.03
N THR A 137 13.81 -11.63 -2.63
CA THR A 137 14.74 -12.09 -1.60
C THR A 137 14.09 -12.08 -0.21
N GLY A 138 14.71 -12.73 0.77
CA GLY A 138 14.25 -12.68 2.17
C GLY A 138 14.23 -11.26 2.74
N GLU A 139 15.23 -10.45 2.42
CA GLU A 139 15.32 -9.04 2.81
C GLU A 139 14.17 -8.20 2.18
N GLU A 140 13.95 -8.34 0.87
CA GLU A 140 12.83 -7.65 0.20
C GLU A 140 11.46 -8.03 0.77
N LYS A 141 11.28 -9.28 1.18
CA LYS A 141 10.05 -9.71 1.87
C LYS A 141 9.91 -9.09 3.25
N GLN A 142 11.00 -9.02 4.02
CA GLN A 142 11.01 -8.34 5.31
C GLN A 142 10.69 -6.86 5.17
N ASP A 143 11.28 -6.19 4.19
CA ASP A 143 10.98 -4.79 3.87
C ASP A 143 9.48 -4.60 3.62
N ILE A 144 8.88 -5.44 2.79
CA ILE A 144 7.45 -5.39 2.49
C ILE A 144 6.61 -5.65 3.75
N PHE A 145 6.97 -6.65 4.56
CA PHE A 145 6.20 -7.01 5.74
C PHE A 145 6.29 -6.00 6.87
N TYR A 146 7.40 -5.28 7.00
CA TYR A 146 7.61 -4.43 8.16
C TYR A 146 8.37 -3.13 7.87
N ASP A 147 9.58 -3.19 7.31
CA ASP A 147 10.52 -2.07 7.36
C ASP A 147 10.03 -0.85 6.54
N ASN A 148 9.37 -1.09 5.42
CA ASN A 148 8.77 -0.02 4.62
C ASN A 148 7.64 0.71 5.37
N ALA A 149 6.81 0.00 6.11
CA ALA A 149 5.76 0.59 6.93
C ALA A 149 6.37 1.39 8.10
N ALA A 150 7.39 0.84 8.77
CA ALA A 150 8.12 1.53 9.82
C ALA A 150 8.74 2.85 9.32
N LYS A 151 9.36 2.82 8.14
CA LYS A 151 9.93 3.99 7.46
C LYS A 151 8.84 5.00 7.06
N PHE A 152 7.72 4.54 6.52
CA PHE A 152 6.59 5.39 6.16
C PHE A 152 6.04 6.13 7.38
N LEU A 153 5.84 5.43 8.48
CA LEU A 153 5.34 5.96 9.76
C LEU A 153 6.40 6.79 10.50
N GLY A 154 7.66 6.70 10.11
CA GLY A 154 8.77 7.41 10.76
C GLY A 154 9.08 6.89 12.15
N LEU A 155 8.95 5.57 12.36
CA LEU A 155 9.26 4.92 13.63
C LEU A 155 10.73 5.11 14.00
N THR A 156 10.99 5.34 15.28
CA THR A 156 12.35 5.42 15.83
C THR A 156 12.94 4.01 16.01
N ALA A 157 14.26 3.91 16.08
CA ALA A 157 14.93 2.63 16.38
C ALA A 157 14.46 2.00 17.70
N GLU A 158 14.11 2.82 18.70
CA GLU A 158 13.57 2.35 19.98
C GLU A 158 12.16 1.76 19.83
N GLU A 159 11.30 2.38 19.01
CA GLU A 159 9.97 1.86 18.69
C GLU A 159 10.06 0.56 17.92
N ILE A 160 10.92 0.48 16.91
CA ILE A 160 11.19 -0.74 16.15
C ILE A 160 11.68 -1.86 17.08
N ALA A 161 12.67 -1.58 17.95
CA ALA A 161 13.17 -2.57 18.89
C ALA A 161 12.11 -3.09 19.87
N ARG A 162 11.09 -2.30 20.19
CA ARG A 162 9.95 -2.75 21.02
C ARG A 162 9.02 -3.71 20.29
N HIS A 163 8.87 -3.56 18.97
CA HIS A 163 8.01 -4.42 18.16
C HIS A 163 8.60 -5.83 17.97
N HIS A 164 9.90 -5.99 18.15
CA HIS A 164 10.61 -7.28 17.98
C HIS A 164 10.94 -7.99 19.31
N ARG A 165 10.34 -7.57 20.42
CA ARG A 165 10.42 -8.24 21.73
C ARG A 165 9.21 -9.14 21.93
#